data_5bb36ec5c73ed31fc9d3c06575fff360
#
_entry.id   5bb36ec5c73ed31fc9d3c06575fff360
#
_cell.length_a   1.000
_cell.length_b   1.000
_cell.length_c   1.000
_cell.angle_alpha   90.00
_cell.angle_beta   90.00
_cell.angle_gamma   90.00
#
_symmetry.space_group_name_H-M   'P 1'
#
loop_
_entity.id
_entity.type
_entity.pdbx_description
1 polymer ?
#
loop_
_entity_poly.entity_id
_entity_poly.type
_entity_poly.pdbx_seq_one_letter_code
_entity_poly.pdbx_strand_id
1 'polypeptide(L)'
;MNNNRTEIIKLLRSTHRQGIEGVIAWLDTEPSFFEALGARIHHDNVAGGLASHSLNVYHFAKADWENRDATFKAKYPLESIIISALLHDVCKKDVYYIGADGNPAWNEENHRKGHGLRSVQLLEELGLVLTPDERMAIWWHMGAGNEMSQPDYPEEYAIAMQDPFCQLIHTADHMAAKESDKETKEERFSMLRWDAQQALFRMQTRGRYAFGAVCSDVYKHNINIFKAWKYEAPSGKNVDLIGSRQQLLDATKVYREAVSAAEVPARFSTLQTGCANEDCLVVAKSLIDRGLNPAVLNLADAYHACGKYNGGANAQEESLCRASTLSLTLYQYYNKTWAGKAGVPLRPTPAYPMDIHFGGIYSPNVTVFRDNGKTGFALRETPFLTSIISVAALNFRPGHKTNNLEYRSADGGFTPEGKQVMFDKIRTIYRIALLNSHDSLVLGAFGCGVFQLKPELVAAFFKEVLQENEFRGKFHSVVFALLEGKGSARKKVEEEGDYAPFYQLFGRFE
;
A
#
# COMPACT_ATOMS: atom_id res chain seq x y z
N MET A 1 14.45 -7.45 -25.94
CA MET A 1 13.34 -7.72 -26.90
C MET A 1 13.71 -8.69 -28.02
N ASN A 2 14.88 -8.57 -28.64
CA ASN A 2 15.27 -9.42 -29.78
C ASN A 2 15.53 -10.91 -29.41
N ASN A 3 15.80 -11.24 -28.16
CA ASN A 3 16.18 -12.60 -27.71
C ASN A 3 14.95 -13.55 -27.62
N ASN A 4 13.84 -13.12 -26.99
CA ASN A 4 12.64 -13.94 -26.82
C ASN A 4 12.02 -14.33 -28.19
N ARG A 5 11.95 -13.38 -29.13
CA ARG A 5 11.47 -13.65 -30.51
C ARG A 5 12.29 -14.74 -31.17
N THR A 6 13.62 -14.62 -31.15
CA THR A 6 14.52 -15.57 -31.76
C THR A 6 14.36 -16.98 -31.16
N GLU A 7 14.26 -17.05 -29.84
CA GLU A 7 14.09 -18.31 -29.11
C GLU A 7 12.73 -18.96 -29.39
N ILE A 8 11.64 -18.24 -29.31
CA ILE A 8 10.27 -18.75 -29.59
C ILE A 8 10.19 -19.28 -31.01
N ILE A 9 10.65 -18.51 -32.01
CA ILE A 9 10.61 -18.94 -33.40
C ILE A 9 11.47 -20.21 -33.61
N LYS A 10 12.65 -20.27 -33.00
CA LYS A 10 13.51 -21.47 -33.06
C LYS A 10 12.84 -22.69 -32.47
N LEU A 11 12.19 -22.54 -31.31
CA LEU A 11 11.47 -23.61 -30.62
C LEU A 11 10.26 -24.09 -31.45
N LEU A 12 9.45 -23.18 -31.98
CA LEU A 12 8.30 -23.52 -32.80
C LEU A 12 8.71 -24.27 -34.08
N ARG A 13 9.76 -23.83 -34.78
CA ARG A 13 10.30 -24.50 -35.96
C ARG A 13 10.83 -25.89 -35.64
N SER A 14 11.41 -26.11 -34.47
CA SER A 14 11.95 -27.41 -34.05
C SER A 14 10.86 -28.49 -33.88
N THR A 15 9.57 -28.12 -33.82
CA THR A 15 8.45 -29.05 -33.76
C THR A 15 8.13 -29.72 -35.10
N HIS A 16 8.57 -29.13 -36.21
CA HIS A 16 8.24 -29.57 -37.56
C HIS A 16 6.75 -29.78 -37.79
N ARG A 17 5.88 -29.15 -36.96
CA ARG A 17 4.44 -29.34 -37.01
C ARG A 17 3.84 -28.76 -38.30
N GLN A 18 2.91 -29.49 -38.90
CA GLN A 18 2.16 -28.99 -40.07
C GLN A 18 1.42 -27.69 -39.69
N GLY A 19 1.59 -26.65 -40.50
CA GLY A 19 0.99 -25.33 -40.29
C GLY A 19 1.83 -24.36 -39.43
N ILE A 20 2.95 -24.78 -38.84
CA ILE A 20 3.70 -23.96 -37.92
C ILE A 20 4.29 -22.67 -38.53
N GLU A 21 4.69 -22.68 -39.79
CA GLU A 21 5.19 -21.47 -40.47
C GLU A 21 4.09 -20.42 -40.68
N GLY A 22 2.83 -20.85 -40.90
CA GLY A 22 1.67 -19.95 -40.91
C GLY A 22 1.47 -19.24 -39.58
N VAL A 23 1.58 -19.97 -38.47
CA VAL A 23 1.53 -19.40 -37.12
C VAL A 23 2.68 -18.42 -36.90
N ILE A 24 3.92 -18.79 -37.20
CA ILE A 24 5.10 -17.93 -37.06
C ILE A 24 4.95 -16.63 -37.84
N ALA A 25 4.49 -16.71 -39.08
CA ALA A 25 4.23 -15.55 -39.93
C ALA A 25 3.16 -14.63 -39.31
N TRP A 26 2.09 -15.22 -38.74
CA TRP A 26 1.04 -14.45 -38.05
C TRP A 26 1.51 -13.80 -36.75
N LEU A 27 2.40 -14.44 -35.97
CA LEU A 27 2.97 -13.85 -34.76
C LEU A 27 3.73 -12.55 -35.04
N ASP A 28 4.32 -12.40 -36.21
CA ASP A 28 5.07 -11.20 -36.65
C ASP A 28 4.17 -10.10 -37.25
N THR A 29 2.90 -10.35 -37.57
CA THR A 29 2.00 -9.30 -38.12
C THR A 29 1.64 -8.28 -37.06
N GLU A 30 1.32 -7.04 -37.45
CA GLU A 30 0.89 -6.00 -36.54
C GLU A 30 -0.56 -6.17 -36.05
N PRO A 31 -0.80 -5.97 -34.74
CA PRO A 31 0.16 -5.79 -33.65
C PRO A 31 1.00 -7.05 -33.43
N SER A 32 2.30 -6.92 -33.19
CA SER A 32 3.19 -8.07 -33.06
C SER A 32 3.00 -8.79 -31.71
N PHE A 33 2.92 -10.14 -31.74
CA PHE A 33 2.91 -10.97 -30.53
C PHE A 33 4.14 -10.68 -29.63
N PHE A 34 5.27 -10.37 -30.24
CA PHE A 34 6.52 -10.11 -29.56
C PHE A 34 6.59 -8.72 -28.89
N GLU A 35 5.62 -7.86 -29.15
CA GLU A 35 5.45 -6.55 -28.54
C GLU A 35 4.18 -6.45 -27.70
N ALA A 36 3.29 -7.43 -27.82
CA ALA A 36 2.01 -7.46 -27.13
C ALA A 36 2.15 -7.55 -25.61
N LEU A 37 1.19 -6.95 -24.91
CA LEU A 37 1.05 -7.07 -23.46
C LEU A 37 0.43 -8.42 -23.10
N GLY A 38 0.94 -9.07 -22.04
CA GLY A 38 0.36 -10.33 -21.55
C GLY A 38 -0.90 -10.12 -20.72
N ALA A 39 -1.04 -8.95 -20.07
CA ALA A 39 -2.19 -8.60 -19.24
C ALA A 39 -2.39 -7.08 -19.16
N ARG A 40 -3.55 -6.63 -18.66
CA ARG A 40 -3.84 -5.22 -18.44
C ARG A 40 -3.36 -4.71 -17.09
N ILE A 41 -3.50 -5.50 -16.02
CA ILE A 41 -3.36 -5.03 -14.62
C ILE A 41 -2.34 -5.86 -13.84
N HIS A 42 -2.19 -7.13 -14.19
CA HIS A 42 -1.34 -8.10 -13.48
C HIS A 42 0.06 -8.19 -14.09
N HIS A 43 0.73 -9.32 -13.87
CA HIS A 43 2.01 -9.65 -14.47
C HIS A 43 2.02 -9.42 -16.00
N ASP A 44 3.20 -9.18 -16.56
CA ASP A 44 3.43 -9.07 -18.00
C ASP A 44 2.65 -7.93 -18.73
N ASN A 45 2.31 -6.86 -17.99
CA ASN A 45 1.62 -5.68 -18.53
C ASN A 45 2.56 -4.65 -19.19
N VAL A 46 3.65 -5.11 -19.77
CA VAL A 46 4.67 -4.33 -20.49
C VAL A 46 4.80 -4.80 -21.93
N ALA A 47 5.39 -3.97 -22.79
CA ALA A 47 5.67 -4.36 -24.17
C ALA A 47 6.54 -5.62 -24.22
N GLY A 48 6.09 -6.64 -24.98
CA GLY A 48 6.73 -7.95 -25.04
C GLY A 48 6.39 -8.87 -23.88
N GLY A 49 5.49 -8.46 -22.98
CA GLY A 49 5.07 -9.26 -21.81
C GLY A 49 4.42 -10.58 -22.20
N LEU A 50 3.61 -10.62 -23.26
CA LEU A 50 2.96 -11.84 -23.74
C LEU A 50 3.99 -12.89 -24.20
N ALA A 51 4.99 -12.48 -24.97
CA ALA A 51 6.06 -13.38 -25.43
C ALA A 51 6.94 -13.84 -24.25
N SER A 52 7.25 -12.97 -23.30
CA SER A 52 8.01 -13.32 -22.11
C SER A 52 7.26 -14.32 -21.23
N HIS A 53 5.98 -14.10 -20.99
CA HIS A 53 5.11 -15.02 -20.27
C HIS A 53 5.07 -16.40 -20.92
N SER A 54 4.79 -16.47 -22.23
CA SER A 54 4.73 -17.73 -22.95
C SER A 54 6.04 -18.52 -22.89
N LEU A 55 7.18 -17.84 -22.95
CA LEU A 55 8.49 -18.47 -22.81
C LEU A 55 8.73 -19.01 -21.40
N ASN A 56 8.32 -18.27 -20.36
CA ASN A 56 8.39 -18.73 -18.98
C ASN A 56 7.49 -19.97 -18.75
N VAL A 57 6.27 -19.99 -19.31
CA VAL A 57 5.40 -21.18 -19.28
C VAL A 57 6.10 -22.38 -19.91
N TYR A 58 6.76 -22.19 -21.05
CA TYR A 58 7.54 -23.26 -21.66
C TYR A 58 8.67 -23.76 -20.77
N HIS A 59 9.44 -22.87 -20.14
CA HIS A 59 10.54 -23.29 -19.26
C HIS A 59 10.04 -24.10 -18.05
N PHE A 60 8.96 -23.69 -17.41
CA PHE A 60 8.35 -24.45 -16.30
C PHE A 60 7.79 -25.78 -16.78
N ALA A 61 7.05 -25.79 -17.89
CA ALA A 61 6.49 -27.00 -18.47
C ALA A 61 7.56 -28.01 -18.89
N LYS A 62 8.64 -27.53 -19.50
CA LYS A 62 9.79 -28.37 -19.88
C LYS A 62 10.50 -28.95 -18.65
N ALA A 63 10.72 -28.16 -17.63
CA ALA A 63 11.38 -28.64 -16.40
C ALA A 63 10.56 -29.72 -15.69
N ASP A 64 9.23 -29.61 -15.63
CA ASP A 64 8.36 -30.69 -15.15
C ASP A 64 8.44 -31.92 -16.08
N TRP A 65 8.30 -31.73 -17.39
CA TRP A 65 8.37 -32.79 -18.38
C TRP A 65 9.70 -33.58 -18.31
N GLU A 66 10.84 -32.92 -18.10
CA GLU A 66 12.15 -33.56 -17.95
C GLU A 66 12.20 -34.53 -16.78
N ASN A 67 11.43 -34.30 -15.73
CA ASN A 67 11.32 -35.14 -14.55
C ASN A 67 10.26 -36.27 -14.65
N ARG A 68 9.47 -36.33 -15.74
CA ARG A 68 8.46 -37.39 -15.97
C ARG A 68 9.11 -38.68 -16.47
N ASP A 69 8.39 -39.78 -16.28
CA ASP A 69 8.81 -41.08 -16.77
C ASP A 69 8.76 -41.24 -18.30
N ALA A 70 9.30 -42.34 -18.79
CA ALA A 70 9.36 -42.62 -20.24
C ALA A 70 7.98 -42.77 -20.86
N THR A 71 6.99 -43.29 -20.13
CA THR A 71 5.61 -43.50 -20.63
C THR A 71 4.93 -42.17 -20.86
N PHE A 72 5.06 -41.23 -19.94
CA PHE A 72 4.55 -39.87 -20.10
C PHE A 72 5.20 -39.18 -21.29
N LYS A 73 6.55 -39.23 -21.38
CA LYS A 73 7.30 -38.61 -22.49
C LYS A 73 6.97 -39.20 -23.87
N ALA A 74 6.68 -40.49 -23.92
CA ALA A 74 6.26 -41.15 -25.17
C ALA A 74 4.85 -40.70 -25.59
N LYS A 75 3.93 -40.51 -24.63
CA LYS A 75 2.57 -40.03 -24.89
C LYS A 75 2.53 -38.54 -25.22
N TYR A 76 3.32 -37.74 -24.51
CA TYR A 76 3.38 -36.28 -24.63
C TYR A 76 4.80 -35.84 -25.00
N PRO A 77 5.17 -35.85 -26.29
CA PRO A 77 6.51 -35.51 -26.73
C PRO A 77 6.82 -34.02 -26.50
N LEU A 78 8.11 -33.68 -26.49
CA LEU A 78 8.57 -32.31 -26.23
C LEU A 78 7.96 -31.27 -27.18
N GLU A 79 7.67 -31.68 -28.42
CA GLU A 79 6.98 -30.80 -29.40
C GLU A 79 5.60 -30.38 -28.94
N SER A 80 4.84 -31.27 -28.27
CA SER A 80 3.54 -30.92 -27.69
C SER A 80 3.65 -29.95 -26.52
N ILE A 81 4.70 -30.07 -25.69
CA ILE A 81 5.04 -29.12 -24.63
C ILE A 81 5.32 -27.74 -25.24
N ILE A 82 6.16 -27.69 -26.30
CA ILE A 82 6.51 -26.45 -27.00
C ILE A 82 5.25 -25.76 -27.57
N ILE A 83 4.42 -26.49 -28.30
CA ILE A 83 3.22 -25.93 -28.90
C ILE A 83 2.25 -25.43 -27.84
N SER A 84 1.90 -26.26 -26.87
CA SER A 84 0.91 -25.91 -25.88
C SER A 84 1.37 -24.76 -24.97
N ALA A 85 2.62 -24.77 -24.53
CA ALA A 85 3.14 -23.73 -23.63
C ALA A 85 3.37 -22.39 -24.34
N LEU A 86 3.91 -22.37 -25.57
CA LEU A 86 4.18 -21.12 -26.26
C LEU A 86 2.93 -20.47 -26.87
N LEU A 87 1.88 -21.25 -27.16
CA LEU A 87 0.72 -20.78 -27.92
C LEU A 87 -0.60 -20.79 -27.12
N HIS A 88 -0.59 -21.11 -25.81
CA HIS A 88 -1.81 -21.19 -25.00
C HIS A 88 -2.61 -19.88 -25.00
N ASP A 89 -1.93 -18.74 -25.01
CA ASP A 89 -2.48 -17.40 -24.91
C ASP A 89 -2.35 -16.57 -26.21
N VAL A 90 -2.10 -17.24 -27.34
CA VAL A 90 -1.81 -16.57 -28.61
C VAL A 90 -2.90 -15.59 -29.06
N CYS A 91 -4.16 -15.85 -28.71
CA CYS A 91 -5.28 -14.95 -29.02
C CYS A 91 -5.24 -13.61 -28.25
N LYS A 92 -4.36 -13.44 -27.26
CA LYS A 92 -4.20 -12.18 -26.53
C LYS A 92 -3.35 -11.14 -27.28
N LYS A 93 -2.78 -11.47 -28.42
CA LYS A 93 -1.87 -10.63 -29.20
C LYS A 93 -2.42 -9.21 -29.46
N ASP A 94 -3.71 -9.06 -29.70
CA ASP A 94 -4.39 -7.81 -30.03
C ASP A 94 -5.43 -7.38 -29.01
N VAL A 95 -5.46 -8.03 -27.84
CA VAL A 95 -6.42 -7.76 -26.77
C VAL A 95 -5.99 -6.56 -25.91
N TYR A 96 -4.72 -6.43 -25.64
CA TYR A 96 -4.18 -5.37 -24.80
C TYR A 96 -3.24 -4.46 -25.60
N TYR A 97 -3.31 -3.15 -25.32
CA TYR A 97 -2.44 -2.15 -25.95
C TYR A 97 -2.11 -1.03 -24.98
N ILE A 98 -1.09 -0.24 -25.29
CA ILE A 98 -0.81 0.99 -24.55
C ILE A 98 -1.66 2.10 -25.14
N GLY A 99 -2.57 2.64 -24.35
CA GLY A 99 -3.41 3.77 -24.74
C GLY A 99 -2.62 5.06 -24.94
N ALA A 100 -3.27 6.06 -25.53
CA ALA A 100 -2.65 7.39 -25.75
C ALA A 100 -2.23 8.07 -24.42
N ASP A 101 -2.78 7.65 -23.31
CA ASP A 101 -2.45 8.06 -21.94
C ASP A 101 -1.25 7.30 -21.33
N GLY A 102 -0.60 6.43 -22.10
CA GLY A 102 0.53 5.60 -21.66
C GLY A 102 0.15 4.41 -20.78
N ASN A 103 -1.14 4.14 -20.56
CA ASN A 103 -1.61 3.04 -19.72
C ASN A 103 -2.07 1.84 -20.53
N PRO A 104 -1.92 0.60 -19.98
CA PRO A 104 -2.51 -0.59 -20.58
C PRO A 104 -4.03 -0.49 -20.65
N ALA A 105 -4.56 -0.60 -21.85
CA ALA A 105 -5.97 -0.65 -22.19
C ALA A 105 -6.30 -1.98 -22.87
N TRP A 106 -7.56 -2.29 -23.04
CA TRP A 106 -8.01 -3.44 -23.85
C TRP A 106 -8.79 -2.99 -25.07
N ASN A 107 -8.71 -3.77 -26.13
CA ASN A 107 -9.58 -3.63 -27.26
C ASN A 107 -10.92 -4.35 -26.95
N GLU A 108 -12.01 -3.60 -26.80
CA GLU A 108 -13.32 -4.15 -26.44
C GLU A 108 -13.85 -5.16 -27.47
N GLU A 109 -13.51 -4.98 -28.74
CA GLU A 109 -13.92 -5.91 -29.82
C GLU A 109 -13.21 -7.25 -29.72
N ASN A 110 -11.97 -7.28 -29.26
CA ASN A 110 -11.13 -8.47 -29.17
C ASN A 110 -11.12 -9.10 -27.77
N HIS A 111 -11.52 -8.36 -26.75
CA HIS A 111 -11.63 -8.88 -25.38
C HIS A 111 -12.91 -9.69 -25.19
N ARG A 112 -12.85 -10.97 -25.55
CA ARG A 112 -13.98 -11.91 -25.42
C ARG A 112 -13.66 -12.99 -24.40
N LYS A 113 -14.71 -13.56 -23.79
CA LYS A 113 -14.60 -14.70 -22.88
C LYS A 113 -14.01 -15.93 -23.57
N GLY A 114 -13.36 -16.82 -22.80
CA GLY A 114 -12.88 -18.10 -23.28
C GLY A 114 -11.61 -18.02 -24.11
N HIS A 115 -10.61 -17.23 -23.69
CA HIS A 115 -9.38 -17.02 -24.45
C HIS A 115 -8.61 -18.33 -24.75
N GLY A 116 -8.65 -19.37 -23.90
CA GLY A 116 -8.04 -20.66 -24.20
C GLY A 116 -8.67 -21.34 -25.42
N LEU A 117 -10.01 -21.41 -25.47
CA LEU A 117 -10.71 -21.97 -26.66
C LEU A 117 -10.46 -21.11 -27.90
N ARG A 118 -10.41 -19.79 -27.76
CA ARG A 118 -10.10 -18.89 -28.89
C ARG A 118 -8.67 -19.07 -29.40
N SER A 119 -7.71 -19.35 -28.52
CA SER A 119 -6.34 -19.69 -28.94
C SER A 119 -6.35 -20.98 -29.80
N VAL A 120 -7.09 -22.00 -29.39
CA VAL A 120 -7.25 -23.23 -30.16
C VAL A 120 -7.85 -22.94 -31.55
N GLN A 121 -8.99 -22.23 -31.60
CA GLN A 121 -9.67 -21.90 -32.85
C GLN A 121 -8.75 -21.11 -33.80
N LEU A 122 -8.08 -20.09 -33.29
CA LEU A 122 -7.15 -19.28 -34.07
C LEU A 122 -5.98 -20.08 -34.64
N LEU A 123 -5.39 -20.98 -33.84
CA LEU A 123 -4.29 -21.84 -34.31
C LEU A 123 -4.74 -22.79 -35.47
N GLU A 124 -5.96 -23.33 -35.36
CA GLU A 124 -6.54 -24.18 -36.38
C GLU A 124 -6.91 -23.39 -37.64
N GLU A 125 -7.42 -22.17 -37.51
CA GLU A 125 -7.66 -21.24 -38.64
C GLU A 125 -6.36 -20.88 -39.37
N LEU A 126 -5.24 -20.79 -38.64
CA LEU A 126 -3.91 -20.58 -39.23
C LEU A 126 -3.30 -21.86 -39.83
N GLY A 127 -4.03 -22.97 -39.78
CA GLY A 127 -3.64 -24.25 -40.39
C GLY A 127 -2.72 -25.11 -39.51
N LEU A 128 -2.55 -24.79 -38.21
CA LEU A 128 -1.78 -25.63 -37.30
C LEU A 128 -2.57 -26.88 -36.93
N VAL A 129 -1.96 -28.05 -37.16
CA VAL A 129 -2.56 -29.33 -36.76
C VAL A 129 -2.26 -29.60 -35.29
N LEU A 130 -3.27 -29.46 -34.44
CA LEU A 130 -3.19 -29.77 -33.00
C LEU A 130 -3.63 -31.21 -32.72
N THR A 131 -2.94 -31.89 -31.79
CA THR A 131 -3.44 -33.15 -31.22
C THR A 131 -4.63 -32.90 -30.29
N PRO A 132 -5.48 -33.91 -30.00
CA PRO A 132 -6.56 -33.74 -29.02
C PRO A 132 -6.06 -33.31 -27.65
N ASP A 133 -4.91 -33.84 -27.19
CA ASP A 133 -4.32 -33.50 -25.91
C ASP A 133 -3.80 -32.04 -25.86
N GLU A 134 -3.16 -31.56 -26.94
CA GLU A 134 -2.73 -30.16 -27.09
C GLU A 134 -3.91 -29.20 -27.08
N ARG A 135 -4.96 -29.54 -27.84
CA ARG A 135 -6.21 -28.78 -27.88
C ARG A 135 -6.80 -28.63 -26.48
N MET A 136 -6.91 -29.73 -25.75
CA MET A 136 -7.44 -29.72 -24.37
C MET A 136 -6.54 -28.91 -23.41
N ALA A 137 -5.22 -29.08 -23.47
CA ALA A 137 -4.28 -28.37 -22.64
C ALA A 137 -4.29 -26.85 -22.88
N ILE A 138 -4.37 -26.40 -24.15
CA ILE A 138 -4.49 -24.98 -24.50
C ILE A 138 -5.85 -24.44 -24.06
N TRP A 139 -6.94 -25.14 -24.30
CA TRP A 139 -8.28 -24.68 -23.91
C TRP A 139 -8.40 -24.50 -22.41
N TRP A 140 -7.94 -25.48 -21.62
CA TRP A 140 -8.16 -25.52 -20.17
C TRP A 140 -6.97 -25.07 -19.33
N HIS A 141 -5.97 -24.39 -19.93
CA HIS A 141 -4.78 -23.95 -19.15
C HIS A 141 -5.12 -23.08 -17.95
N MET A 142 -6.19 -22.29 -17.99
CA MET A 142 -6.68 -21.49 -16.85
C MET A 142 -7.43 -22.30 -15.77
N GLY A 143 -7.73 -23.57 -16.01
CA GLY A 143 -8.49 -24.39 -15.07
C GLY A 143 -9.83 -23.77 -14.71
N ALA A 144 -10.16 -23.71 -13.41
CA ALA A 144 -11.39 -23.09 -12.90
C ALA A 144 -11.44 -21.56 -13.11
N GLY A 145 -10.34 -20.92 -13.46
CA GLY A 145 -10.27 -19.50 -13.81
C GLY A 145 -10.70 -19.21 -15.26
N ASN A 146 -10.98 -20.25 -16.06
CA ASN A 146 -11.50 -20.07 -17.41
C ASN A 146 -12.91 -19.45 -17.36
N GLU A 147 -13.11 -18.36 -18.09
CA GLU A 147 -14.38 -17.62 -18.13
C GLU A 147 -15.54 -18.42 -18.76
N MET A 148 -15.24 -19.51 -19.47
CA MET A 148 -16.20 -20.50 -19.98
C MET A 148 -16.11 -21.80 -19.17
N SER A 149 -15.93 -21.70 -17.86
CA SER A 149 -15.72 -22.82 -16.94
C SER A 149 -16.99 -23.64 -16.69
N GLN A 150 -16.90 -24.56 -15.77
CA GLN A 150 -17.88 -25.54 -15.28
C GLN A 150 -19.38 -25.38 -15.65
N PRO A 151 -20.01 -24.17 -15.65
CA PRO A 151 -21.44 -24.07 -16.01
C PRO A 151 -21.72 -24.36 -17.48
N ASP A 152 -20.76 -24.07 -18.36
CA ASP A 152 -20.97 -24.18 -19.81
C ASP A 152 -20.50 -25.55 -20.37
N TYR A 153 -19.40 -26.08 -19.79
CA TYR A 153 -18.74 -27.33 -20.24
C TYR A 153 -18.28 -28.19 -19.04
N PRO A 154 -19.19 -28.71 -18.20
CA PRO A 154 -18.83 -29.38 -16.96
C PRO A 154 -18.11 -30.71 -17.16
N GLU A 155 -18.46 -31.47 -18.22
CA GLU A 155 -17.85 -32.78 -18.51
C GLU A 155 -16.44 -32.63 -19.05
N GLU A 156 -16.24 -31.73 -20.01
CA GLU A 156 -14.93 -31.42 -20.61
C GLU A 156 -13.97 -30.87 -19.57
N TYR A 157 -14.44 -29.98 -18.68
CA TYR A 157 -13.65 -29.47 -17.56
C TYR A 157 -13.19 -30.59 -16.62
N ALA A 158 -14.11 -31.51 -16.26
CA ALA A 158 -13.78 -32.60 -15.37
C ALA A 158 -12.72 -33.55 -15.97
N ILE A 159 -12.81 -33.82 -17.29
CA ILE A 159 -11.83 -34.60 -18.03
C ILE A 159 -10.47 -33.88 -18.07
N ALA A 160 -10.46 -32.61 -18.43
CA ALA A 160 -9.25 -31.80 -18.52
C ALA A 160 -8.51 -31.70 -17.19
N MET A 161 -9.24 -31.55 -16.08
CA MET A 161 -8.63 -31.47 -14.73
C MET A 161 -8.11 -32.81 -14.19
N GLN A 162 -8.42 -33.93 -14.86
CA GLN A 162 -7.84 -35.23 -14.57
C GLN A 162 -6.71 -35.62 -15.54
N ASP A 163 -6.60 -34.93 -16.67
CA ASP A 163 -5.55 -35.20 -17.65
C ASP A 163 -4.18 -34.66 -17.19
N PRO A 164 -3.13 -35.51 -17.12
CA PRO A 164 -1.83 -35.09 -16.61
C PRO A 164 -1.11 -34.05 -17.48
N PHE A 165 -1.39 -33.98 -18.79
CA PHE A 165 -0.79 -33.01 -19.68
C PHE A 165 -1.46 -31.63 -19.53
N CYS A 166 -2.78 -31.61 -19.43
CA CYS A 166 -3.53 -30.39 -19.14
C CYS A 166 -3.09 -29.79 -17.77
N GLN A 167 -2.95 -30.64 -16.75
CA GLN A 167 -2.46 -30.21 -15.44
C GLN A 167 -1.02 -29.67 -15.48
N LEU A 168 -0.16 -30.24 -16.32
CA LEU A 168 1.21 -29.77 -16.50
C LEU A 168 1.21 -28.35 -17.08
N ILE A 169 0.48 -28.09 -18.15
CA ILE A 169 0.39 -26.75 -18.78
C ILE A 169 -0.28 -25.75 -17.84
N HIS A 170 -1.39 -26.10 -17.18
CA HIS A 170 -2.05 -25.28 -16.19
C HIS A 170 -1.12 -24.87 -15.03
N THR A 171 -0.35 -25.85 -14.51
CA THR A 171 0.59 -25.58 -13.40
C THR A 171 1.73 -24.67 -13.86
N ALA A 172 2.25 -24.90 -15.07
CA ALA A 172 3.33 -24.09 -15.64
C ALA A 172 2.90 -22.65 -15.88
N ASP A 173 1.67 -22.43 -16.42
CA ASP A 173 1.08 -21.11 -16.58
C ASP A 173 0.95 -20.38 -15.24
N HIS A 174 0.42 -21.06 -14.22
CA HIS A 174 0.28 -20.49 -12.90
C HIS A 174 1.62 -20.17 -12.23
N MET A 175 2.65 -20.98 -12.44
CA MET A 175 4.01 -20.70 -11.97
C MET A 175 4.65 -19.53 -12.70
N ALA A 176 4.49 -19.42 -14.03
CA ALA A 176 4.99 -18.32 -14.83
C ALA A 176 4.34 -17.00 -14.40
N ALA A 177 3.02 -16.99 -14.20
CA ALA A 177 2.30 -15.82 -13.69
C ALA A 177 2.78 -15.37 -12.31
N LYS A 178 3.06 -16.31 -11.40
CA LYS A 178 3.62 -15.99 -10.08
C LYS A 178 5.07 -15.49 -10.14
N GLU A 179 5.90 -16.04 -11.02
CA GLU A 179 7.28 -15.62 -11.17
C GLU A 179 7.37 -14.23 -11.79
N SER A 180 6.61 -13.96 -12.87
CA SER A 180 6.48 -12.61 -13.44
C SER A 180 5.94 -11.60 -12.45
N ASP A 181 4.97 -11.99 -11.61
CA ASP A 181 4.48 -11.16 -10.50
C ASP A 181 5.57 -10.90 -9.46
N LYS A 182 6.45 -11.86 -9.20
CA LYS A 182 7.55 -11.75 -8.27
C LYS A 182 8.68 -10.88 -8.84
N GLU A 183 9.09 -11.11 -10.08
CA GLU A 183 10.11 -10.31 -10.77
C GLU A 183 9.68 -8.85 -10.93
N THR A 184 8.45 -8.58 -11.40
CA THR A 184 7.92 -7.22 -11.48
C THR A 184 7.76 -6.56 -10.12
N LYS A 185 7.45 -7.32 -9.08
CA LYS A 185 7.45 -6.82 -7.69
C LYS A 185 8.86 -6.56 -7.19
N GLU A 186 9.81 -7.47 -7.40
CA GLU A 186 11.21 -7.30 -6.99
C GLU A 186 11.88 -6.14 -7.74
N GLU A 187 11.69 -6.00 -9.04
CA GLU A 187 12.16 -4.84 -9.82
C GLU A 187 11.50 -3.55 -9.38
N ARG A 188 10.18 -3.52 -9.23
CA ARG A 188 9.40 -2.36 -8.78
C ARG A 188 9.75 -1.95 -7.36
N PHE A 189 10.11 -2.91 -6.49
CA PHE A 189 10.42 -2.70 -5.07
C PHE A 189 11.91 -2.75 -4.75
N SER A 190 12.78 -3.19 -5.66
CA SER A 190 14.24 -3.07 -5.52
C SER A 190 14.71 -1.65 -5.78
N MET A 191 13.95 -0.86 -6.54
CA MET A 191 14.28 0.54 -6.80
C MET A 191 14.03 1.38 -5.55
N LEU A 192 15.06 2.13 -5.15
CA LEU A 192 14.95 3.16 -4.09
C LEU A 192 14.33 4.46 -4.65
N ARG A 193 13.90 4.45 -5.90
CA ARG A 193 13.26 5.52 -6.64
C ARG A 193 11.74 5.35 -6.62
N TRP A 194 11.02 6.44 -6.49
CA TRP A 194 9.56 6.49 -6.54
C TRP A 194 9.08 7.42 -7.64
N ASP A 195 8.21 6.93 -8.51
CA ASP A 195 7.55 7.75 -9.52
C ASP A 195 6.26 8.36 -8.95
N ALA A 196 6.39 9.57 -8.43
CA ALA A 196 5.29 10.31 -7.81
C ALA A 196 4.24 10.76 -8.85
N GLN A 197 4.64 11.04 -10.09
CA GLN A 197 3.73 11.45 -11.16
C GLN A 197 2.83 10.28 -11.57
N GLN A 198 3.41 9.10 -11.75
CA GLN A 198 2.64 7.89 -12.03
C GLN A 198 1.70 7.54 -10.87
N ALA A 199 2.17 7.66 -9.63
CA ALA A 199 1.35 7.43 -8.44
C ALA A 199 0.15 8.40 -8.40
N LEU A 200 0.38 9.68 -8.63
CA LEU A 200 -0.66 10.72 -8.66
C LEU A 200 -1.68 10.45 -9.77
N PHE A 201 -1.21 10.14 -10.96
CA PHE A 201 -2.05 9.78 -12.09
C PHE A 201 -2.96 8.58 -11.76
N ARG A 202 -2.39 7.50 -11.21
CA ARG A 202 -3.16 6.32 -10.79
C ARG A 202 -4.24 6.64 -9.77
N MET A 203 -3.95 7.53 -8.81
CA MET A 203 -4.92 7.95 -7.78
C MET A 203 -6.06 8.78 -8.36
N GLN A 204 -5.79 9.63 -9.36
CA GLN A 204 -6.78 10.51 -9.98
C GLN A 204 -7.69 9.77 -10.95
N THR A 205 -7.16 8.83 -11.74
CA THR A 205 -7.87 8.22 -12.87
C THR A 205 -8.65 6.95 -12.52
N ARG A 206 -8.29 6.24 -11.45
CA ARG A 206 -8.84 4.90 -11.12
C ARG A 206 -9.68 4.84 -9.85
N GLY A 207 -10.07 6.00 -9.29
CA GLY A 207 -10.98 6.08 -8.17
C GLY A 207 -10.43 5.53 -6.84
N ARG A 208 -11.32 5.29 -5.87
CA ARG A 208 -10.98 4.96 -4.47
C ARG A 208 -10.11 3.71 -4.31
N TYR A 209 -10.32 2.69 -5.14
CA TYR A 209 -9.53 1.44 -5.09
C TYR A 209 -8.08 1.65 -5.51
N ALA A 210 -7.84 2.50 -6.51
CA ALA A 210 -6.49 2.81 -6.97
C ALA A 210 -5.70 3.60 -5.94
N PHE A 211 -6.36 4.50 -5.20
CA PHE A 211 -5.72 5.22 -4.10
C PHE A 211 -5.20 4.24 -3.03
N GLY A 212 -6.03 3.27 -2.60
CA GLY A 212 -5.62 2.24 -1.64
C GLY A 212 -4.47 1.36 -2.16
N ALA A 213 -4.48 1.01 -3.46
CA ALA A 213 -3.41 0.26 -4.09
C ALA A 213 -2.09 1.03 -4.09
N VAL A 214 -2.10 2.33 -4.47
CA VAL A 214 -0.92 3.20 -4.40
C VAL A 214 -0.39 3.31 -2.97
N CYS A 215 -1.27 3.48 -1.98
CA CYS A 215 -0.88 3.50 -0.57
C CYS A 215 -0.19 2.21 -0.12
N SER A 216 -0.66 1.05 -0.59
CA SER A 216 -0.03 -0.25 -0.34
C SER A 216 1.34 -0.37 -1.03
N ASP A 217 1.49 0.18 -2.24
CA ASP A 217 2.78 0.21 -2.94
C ASP A 217 3.79 1.12 -2.21
N VAL A 218 3.34 2.28 -1.69
CA VAL A 218 4.19 3.14 -0.83
C VAL A 218 4.69 2.38 0.40
N TYR A 219 3.82 1.59 1.06
CA TYR A 219 4.25 0.76 2.18
C TYR A 219 5.39 -0.20 1.80
N LYS A 220 5.24 -0.93 0.69
CA LYS A 220 6.26 -1.88 0.22
C LYS A 220 7.57 -1.18 -0.15
N HIS A 221 7.46 -0.04 -0.84
CA HIS A 221 8.61 0.78 -1.19
C HIS A 221 9.36 1.30 0.05
N ASN A 222 8.63 1.75 1.07
CA ASN A 222 9.20 2.18 2.34
C ASN A 222 10.00 1.06 3.04
N ILE A 223 9.53 -0.19 2.99
CA ILE A 223 10.29 -1.33 3.54
C ILE A 223 11.66 -1.46 2.87
N ASN A 224 11.78 -1.23 1.56
CA ASN A 224 13.07 -1.24 0.87
C ASN A 224 13.96 -0.06 1.27
N ILE A 225 13.39 1.15 1.38
CA ILE A 225 14.10 2.32 1.92
C ILE A 225 14.62 2.03 3.33
N PHE A 226 13.80 1.43 4.19
CA PHE A 226 14.22 1.10 5.55
C PHE A 226 15.32 0.04 5.60
N LYS A 227 15.31 -0.95 4.70
CA LYS A 227 16.40 -1.94 4.57
C LYS A 227 17.70 -1.28 4.14
N ALA A 228 17.64 -0.43 3.11
CA ALA A 228 18.79 0.27 2.56
C ALA A 228 19.24 1.48 3.40
N TRP A 229 18.36 2.01 4.26
CA TRP A 229 18.51 3.25 5.03
C TRP A 229 18.76 4.49 4.17
N LYS A 230 18.36 4.45 2.90
CA LYS A 230 18.50 5.51 1.90
C LYS A 230 17.44 5.38 0.81
N TYR A 231 17.29 6.42 -0.01
CA TYR A 231 16.43 6.45 -1.18
C TYR A 231 17.05 7.30 -2.30
N GLU A 232 16.52 7.18 -3.52
CA GLU A 232 16.85 8.04 -4.65
C GLU A 232 15.81 9.17 -4.73
N ALA A 233 16.26 10.41 -4.53
CA ALA A 233 15.41 11.60 -4.64
C ALA A 233 15.00 11.85 -6.11
N PRO A 234 13.97 12.70 -6.37
CA PRO A 234 13.53 13.02 -7.73
C PRO A 234 14.64 13.54 -8.65
N SER A 235 15.65 14.22 -8.10
CA SER A 235 16.84 14.67 -8.83
C SER A 235 17.78 13.54 -9.25
N GLY A 236 17.55 12.30 -8.84
CA GLY A 236 18.45 11.15 -9.04
C GLY A 236 19.56 11.02 -7.98
N LYS A 237 19.59 11.92 -6.99
CA LYS A 237 20.57 11.86 -5.91
C LYS A 237 20.19 10.80 -4.88
N ASN A 238 21.17 9.99 -4.44
CA ASN A 238 21.00 9.13 -3.27
C ASN A 238 21.00 9.98 -1.98
N VAL A 239 19.96 9.81 -1.17
CA VAL A 239 19.75 10.53 0.10
C VAL A 239 19.63 9.52 1.22
N ASP A 240 20.47 9.63 2.23
CA ASP A 240 20.42 8.80 3.42
C ASP A 240 19.31 9.27 4.37
N LEU A 241 18.68 8.33 5.09
CA LEU A 241 17.82 8.67 6.22
C LEU A 241 18.66 9.23 7.37
N ILE A 242 18.13 10.22 8.07
CA ILE A 242 18.90 10.96 9.09
C ILE A 242 19.14 10.10 10.33
N GLY A 243 20.35 10.04 10.80
CA GLY A 243 20.75 9.23 11.96
C GLY A 243 20.76 7.73 11.68
N SER A 244 20.91 6.92 12.70
CA SER A 244 20.88 5.46 12.56
C SER A 244 19.55 4.87 13.01
N ARG A 245 19.20 3.71 12.43
CA ARG A 245 18.00 2.95 12.83
C ARG A 245 18.03 2.61 14.32
N GLN A 246 19.17 2.18 14.84
CA GLN A 246 19.30 1.79 16.24
C GLN A 246 19.05 2.98 17.18
N GLN A 247 19.62 4.14 16.87
CA GLN A 247 19.39 5.37 17.66
C GLN A 247 17.91 5.76 17.68
N LEU A 248 17.21 5.68 16.53
CA LEU A 248 15.78 5.95 16.44
C LEU A 248 14.96 5.00 17.35
N LEU A 249 15.28 3.70 17.28
CA LEU A 249 14.57 2.68 18.06
C LEU A 249 14.81 2.82 19.57
N ASP A 250 16.05 3.04 19.98
CA ASP A 250 16.42 3.12 21.39
C ASP A 250 15.96 4.43 22.06
N ALA A 251 15.83 5.51 21.30
CA ALA A 251 15.32 6.78 21.78
C ALA A 251 13.79 6.80 21.99
N THR A 252 13.07 5.82 21.44
CA THR A 252 11.62 5.72 21.58
C THR A 252 11.22 5.37 23.00
N LYS A 253 10.29 6.14 23.57
CA LYS A 253 9.81 5.96 24.96
C LYS A 253 8.34 5.56 24.97
N VAL A 254 7.97 4.63 25.87
CA VAL A 254 6.59 4.19 26.07
C VAL A 254 6.11 4.59 27.44
N TYR A 255 4.96 5.22 27.49
CA TYR A 255 4.25 5.63 28.71
C TYR A 255 3.02 4.74 28.87
N ARG A 256 2.87 4.08 30.02
CA ARG A 256 1.76 3.16 30.35
C ARG A 256 0.97 3.60 31.56
N GLU A 257 1.50 4.55 32.29
CA GLU A 257 0.94 5.08 33.52
C GLU A 257 0.87 6.61 33.44
N ALA A 258 0.24 7.23 34.42
CA ALA A 258 0.13 8.68 34.50
C ALA A 258 1.51 9.34 34.39
N VAL A 259 1.68 10.16 33.38
CA VAL A 259 2.89 10.96 33.21
C VAL A 259 2.88 12.08 34.26
N SER A 260 3.92 12.16 35.09
CA SER A 260 4.04 13.23 36.06
C SER A 260 4.09 14.60 35.41
N ALA A 261 3.58 15.62 36.12
CA ALA A 261 3.69 16.99 35.67
C ALA A 261 5.18 17.37 35.50
N ALA A 262 5.49 17.97 34.34
CA ALA A 262 6.86 18.40 34.09
C ALA A 262 7.18 19.66 34.89
N GLU A 263 8.24 19.61 35.69
CA GLU A 263 8.78 20.78 36.39
C GLU A 263 9.53 21.71 35.41
N VAL A 264 8.79 22.16 34.37
CA VAL A 264 9.33 23.12 33.41
C VAL A 264 8.81 24.50 33.74
N PRO A 265 9.68 25.50 33.89
CA PRO A 265 9.23 26.85 34.19
C PRO A 265 8.43 27.42 32.99
N ALA A 266 7.52 28.35 33.27
CA ALA A 266 6.88 29.15 32.24
C ALA A 266 7.94 29.99 31.51
N ARG A 267 7.99 29.88 30.18
CA ARG A 267 9.01 30.54 29.34
C ARG A 267 8.41 31.57 28.40
N PHE A 268 7.11 31.48 28.15
CA PHE A 268 6.44 32.29 27.13
C PHE A 268 5.36 33.16 27.77
N SER A 269 5.41 34.45 27.53
CA SER A 269 4.41 35.42 28.03
C SER A 269 3.10 35.34 27.21
N THR A 270 3.20 34.91 25.96
CA THR A 270 2.08 34.73 25.06
C THR A 270 2.12 33.36 24.41
N LEU A 271 0.97 32.71 24.30
CA LEU A 271 0.80 31.48 23.62
C LEU A 271 0.18 31.77 22.23
N GLN A 272 0.83 31.31 21.16
CA GLN A 272 0.25 31.34 19.82
C GLN A 272 -0.61 30.10 19.61
N THR A 273 -1.89 30.29 19.33
CA THR A 273 -2.79 29.18 18.98
C THR A 273 -3.39 29.43 17.60
N GLY A 274 -3.75 28.36 16.90
CA GLY A 274 -4.47 28.51 15.64
C GLY A 274 -4.71 27.20 14.91
N CYS A 275 -5.51 27.27 13.87
CA CYS A 275 -5.83 26.17 12.98
C CYS A 275 -5.24 26.41 11.59
N ALA A 276 -4.69 25.37 10.99
CA ALA A 276 -4.22 25.36 9.63
C ALA A 276 -4.98 24.24 8.85
N ASN A 277 -5.56 24.60 7.71
CA ASN A 277 -6.11 23.59 6.79
C ASN A 277 -4.98 23.01 5.94
N GLU A 278 -4.09 22.28 6.59
CA GLU A 278 -2.87 21.73 5.98
C GLU A 278 -2.45 20.42 6.67
N ASP A 279 -1.54 19.70 6.01
CA ASP A 279 -0.92 18.48 6.53
C ASP A 279 -0.06 18.80 7.79
N CYS A 280 -0.16 17.93 8.80
CA CYS A 280 0.53 18.14 10.07
C CYS A 280 2.07 18.17 9.94
N LEU A 281 2.64 17.42 8.99
CA LEU A 281 4.09 17.47 8.73
C LEU A 281 4.53 18.74 8.02
N VAL A 282 3.67 19.33 7.18
CA VAL A 282 3.90 20.63 6.55
C VAL A 282 3.90 21.73 7.63
N VAL A 283 2.91 21.70 8.54
CA VAL A 283 2.84 22.63 9.68
C VAL A 283 4.06 22.46 10.60
N ALA A 284 4.43 21.22 10.92
CA ALA A 284 5.61 20.94 11.75
C ALA A 284 6.89 21.49 11.10
N LYS A 285 7.06 21.29 9.78
CA LYS A 285 8.22 21.82 9.04
C LYS A 285 8.25 23.35 9.09
N SER A 286 7.10 24.02 8.94
CA SER A 286 7.01 25.48 9.05
C SER A 286 7.45 26.00 10.43
N LEU A 287 7.05 25.31 11.51
CA LEU A 287 7.50 25.67 12.87
C LEU A 287 9.00 25.43 13.05
N ILE A 288 9.54 24.31 12.54
CA ILE A 288 10.98 24.02 12.58
C ILE A 288 11.77 25.10 11.83
N ASP A 289 11.30 25.55 10.67
CA ASP A 289 11.93 26.60 9.87
C ASP A 289 11.94 27.97 10.57
N ARG A 290 11.02 28.16 11.51
CA ARG A 290 10.98 29.35 12.41
C ARG A 290 11.88 29.17 13.67
N GLY A 291 12.62 28.04 13.76
CA GLY A 291 13.52 27.76 14.90
C GLY A 291 12.84 27.17 16.14
N LEU A 292 11.60 26.70 15.99
CA LEU A 292 10.84 26.07 17.08
C LEU A 292 11.06 24.54 17.08
N ASN A 293 10.75 23.91 18.22
CA ASN A 293 10.89 22.47 18.43
C ASN A 293 9.51 21.80 18.62
N PRO A 294 8.74 21.59 17.52
CA PRO A 294 7.40 21.03 17.61
C PRO A 294 7.43 19.52 17.87
N ALA A 295 6.42 19.02 18.62
CA ALA A 295 6.01 17.63 18.59
C ALA A 295 4.69 17.48 17.84
N VAL A 296 4.59 16.47 16.98
CA VAL A 296 3.39 16.17 16.18
C VAL A 296 2.57 15.10 16.89
N LEU A 297 1.27 15.32 17.07
CA LEU A 297 0.36 14.28 17.57
C LEU A 297 0.02 13.30 16.44
N ASN A 298 0.33 12.02 16.66
CA ASN A 298 -0.22 10.91 15.90
C ASN A 298 -1.56 10.49 16.53
N LEU A 299 -2.64 10.58 15.73
CA LEU A 299 -3.99 10.14 16.10
C LEU A 299 -4.08 8.61 16.03
N ALA A 300 -3.43 7.94 16.97
CA ALA A 300 -3.12 6.52 16.92
C ALA A 300 -4.36 5.61 17.08
N ASP A 301 -4.29 4.40 16.52
CA ASP A 301 -5.16 3.28 16.90
C ASP A 301 -4.64 2.66 18.20
N ALA A 302 -5.52 2.44 19.19
CA ALA A 302 -5.13 1.88 20.50
C ALA A 302 -4.68 0.42 20.43
N TYR A 303 -5.08 -0.33 19.42
CA TYR A 303 -4.90 -1.77 19.29
C TYR A 303 -3.93 -2.17 18.18
N HIS A 304 -3.79 -1.33 17.14
CA HIS A 304 -3.03 -1.65 15.94
C HIS A 304 -2.00 -0.57 15.64
N ALA A 305 -0.75 -0.87 15.87
CA ALA A 305 0.35 0.03 15.48
C ALA A 305 0.27 0.39 14.00
N CYS A 306 0.32 1.67 13.69
CA CYS A 306 0.22 2.22 12.33
C CYS A 306 -1.13 1.95 11.64
N GLY A 307 -2.21 1.60 12.37
CA GLY A 307 -3.51 1.33 11.81
C GLY A 307 -3.48 0.27 10.69
N LYS A 308 -4.04 0.59 9.54
CA LYS A 308 -4.01 -0.24 8.32
C LYS A 308 -3.05 0.31 7.27
N TYR A 309 -1.88 0.78 7.67
CA TYR A 309 -0.84 1.35 6.80
C TYR A 309 -0.48 0.43 5.63
N ASN A 310 -0.33 -0.88 5.88
CA ASN A 310 -0.03 -1.89 4.85
C ASN A 310 -1.21 -2.18 3.90
N GLY A 311 -2.43 -1.94 4.35
CA GLY A 311 -3.68 -2.25 3.62
C GLY A 311 -4.26 -1.07 2.82
N GLY A 312 -3.53 0.04 2.73
CA GLY A 312 -3.94 1.19 1.93
C GLY A 312 -4.97 2.12 2.56
N ALA A 313 -5.25 2.00 3.87
CA ALA A 313 -6.04 3.01 4.58
C ALA A 313 -5.33 4.37 4.60
N ASN A 314 -6.09 5.46 4.72
CA ASN A 314 -5.56 6.82 4.60
C ASN A 314 -6.13 7.75 5.66
N ALA A 315 -6.00 7.38 6.93
CA ALA A 315 -6.15 8.30 8.03
C ALA A 315 -4.80 8.96 8.37
N GLN A 316 -4.78 9.84 9.35
CA GLN A 316 -3.59 10.61 9.68
C GLN A 316 -2.42 9.72 10.14
N GLU A 317 -2.68 8.68 10.97
CA GLU A 317 -1.65 7.73 11.40
C GLU A 317 -0.99 7.02 10.23
N GLU A 318 -1.78 6.48 9.29
CA GLU A 318 -1.24 5.82 8.11
C GLU A 318 -0.46 6.80 7.22
N SER A 319 -0.89 8.05 7.12
CA SER A 319 -0.19 9.10 6.36
C SER A 319 1.16 9.44 6.98
N LEU A 320 1.23 9.58 8.30
CA LEU A 320 2.49 9.75 9.04
C LEU A 320 3.45 8.57 8.82
N CYS A 321 2.94 7.34 8.92
CA CYS A 321 3.74 6.13 8.68
C CYS A 321 4.24 6.03 7.24
N ARG A 322 3.48 6.55 6.24
CA ARG A 322 3.95 6.60 4.84
C ARG A 322 5.02 7.63 4.61
N ALA A 323 4.89 8.79 5.24
CA ALA A 323 5.79 9.90 5.03
C ALA A 323 7.11 9.80 5.79
N SER A 324 7.20 8.91 6.80
CA SER A 324 8.29 8.93 7.76
C SER A 324 8.73 7.56 8.28
N THR A 325 9.75 7.54 9.11
CA THR A 325 10.24 6.35 9.81
C THR A 325 9.42 5.97 11.05
N LEU A 326 8.27 6.62 11.30
CA LEU A 326 7.42 6.37 12.47
C LEU A 326 7.03 4.90 12.65
N SER A 327 6.72 4.20 11.56
CA SER A 327 6.30 2.79 11.65
C SER A 327 7.34 1.88 12.30
N LEU A 328 8.62 2.18 12.18
CA LEU A 328 9.70 1.41 12.82
C LEU A 328 9.64 1.53 14.34
N THR A 329 9.37 2.74 14.86
CA THR A 329 9.30 3.01 16.29
C THR A 329 8.07 2.37 16.93
N LEU A 330 6.97 2.24 16.20
CA LEU A 330 5.73 1.65 16.71
C LEU A 330 5.76 0.12 16.63
N TYR A 331 6.22 -0.45 15.52
CA TYR A 331 6.25 -1.90 15.31
C TYR A 331 7.15 -2.65 16.29
N GLN A 332 8.22 -2.03 16.81
CA GLN A 332 9.06 -2.66 17.83
C GLN A 332 8.32 -2.96 19.15
N TYR A 333 7.16 -2.33 19.38
CA TYR A 333 6.33 -2.52 20.58
C TYR A 333 4.99 -3.22 20.30
N TYR A 334 4.77 -3.70 19.08
CA TYR A 334 3.48 -4.22 18.67
C TYR A 334 3.43 -5.75 18.69
N ASN A 335 3.93 -6.43 17.68
CA ASN A 335 3.99 -7.89 17.62
C ASN A 335 5.11 -8.39 16.70
N LYS A 336 5.47 -9.69 16.86
CA LYS A 336 6.58 -10.34 16.15
C LYS A 336 6.45 -10.27 14.63
N THR A 337 5.23 -10.41 14.10
CA THR A 337 5.00 -10.41 12.65
C THR A 337 5.34 -9.06 12.02
N TRP A 338 4.86 -7.97 12.61
CA TRP A 338 5.08 -6.62 12.06
C TRP A 338 6.49 -6.10 12.34
N ALA A 339 7.04 -6.40 13.52
CA ALA A 339 8.45 -6.13 13.81
C ALA A 339 9.36 -6.83 12.80
N GLY A 340 9.12 -8.11 12.51
CA GLY A 340 9.89 -8.87 11.52
C GLY A 340 9.77 -8.32 10.09
N LYS A 341 8.56 -7.95 9.66
CA LYS A 341 8.34 -7.32 8.34
C LYS A 341 9.07 -5.99 8.21
N ALA A 342 9.09 -5.20 9.26
CA ALA A 342 9.79 -3.91 9.29
C ALA A 342 11.31 -4.04 9.52
N GLY A 343 11.80 -5.24 9.83
CA GLY A 343 13.21 -5.50 10.14
C GLY A 343 13.68 -4.83 11.43
N VAL A 344 12.79 -4.75 12.45
CA VAL A 344 13.11 -4.20 13.78
C VAL A 344 12.99 -5.28 14.86
N PRO A 345 13.77 -5.20 15.95
CA PRO A 345 13.65 -6.11 17.07
C PRO A 345 12.33 -5.84 17.81
N LEU A 346 11.63 -6.92 18.21
CA LEU A 346 10.49 -6.78 19.11
C LEU A 346 10.97 -6.52 20.53
N ARG A 347 10.47 -5.47 21.17
CA ARG A 347 10.76 -5.16 22.57
C ARG A 347 10.01 -6.12 23.53
N PRO A 348 10.60 -6.47 24.67
CA PRO A 348 10.00 -7.46 25.60
C PRO A 348 8.62 -7.07 26.11
N THR A 349 8.40 -5.77 26.33
CA THR A 349 7.13 -5.26 26.85
C THR A 349 6.36 -4.55 25.76
N PRO A 350 5.22 -5.10 25.28
CA PRO A 350 4.41 -4.47 24.24
C PRO A 350 3.77 -3.17 24.75
N ALA A 351 3.51 -2.23 23.85
CA ALA A 351 2.76 -1.01 24.11
C ALA A 351 1.30 -1.07 23.66
N TYR A 352 0.92 -2.14 22.98
CA TYR A 352 -0.43 -2.35 22.47
C TYR A 352 -1.10 -3.55 23.15
N PRO A 353 -2.40 -3.46 23.52
CA PRO A 353 -3.21 -2.26 23.42
C PRO A 353 -2.70 -1.14 24.35
N MET A 354 -2.83 0.11 23.88
CA MET A 354 -2.47 1.30 24.69
C MET A 354 -3.40 1.41 25.88
N ASP A 355 -2.86 1.83 27.04
CA ASP A 355 -3.68 2.14 28.21
C ASP A 355 -4.75 3.19 27.88
N ILE A 356 -5.95 2.99 28.44
CA ILE A 356 -7.11 3.81 28.06
C ILE A 356 -7.01 5.24 28.60
N HIS A 357 -6.28 5.48 29.68
CA HIS A 357 -6.09 6.82 30.27
C HIS A 357 -4.76 7.45 29.84
N PHE A 358 -3.66 6.72 29.98
CA PHE A 358 -2.30 7.27 29.98
C PHE A 358 -1.39 6.70 28.89
N GLY A 359 -1.91 5.76 28.07
CA GLY A 359 -1.11 5.12 27.03
C GLY A 359 -0.57 6.11 26.01
N GLY A 360 0.76 6.15 25.85
CA GLY A 360 1.43 7.01 24.88
C GLY A 360 2.77 6.46 24.44
N ILE A 361 3.18 6.76 23.21
CA ILE A 361 4.51 6.45 22.67
C ILE A 361 5.11 7.75 22.15
N TYR A 362 6.31 8.08 22.62
CA TYR A 362 7.10 9.19 22.12
C TYR A 362 8.20 8.69 21.21
N SER A 363 8.18 9.12 19.96
CA SER A 363 9.14 8.78 18.92
C SER A 363 9.93 10.04 18.53
N PRO A 364 11.11 10.29 19.14
CA PRO A 364 11.97 11.41 18.75
C PRO A 364 12.68 11.13 17.43
N ASN A 365 13.15 12.19 16.79
CA ASN A 365 14.02 12.11 15.62
C ASN A 365 13.47 11.23 14.46
N VAL A 366 12.16 11.24 14.30
CA VAL A 366 11.52 10.58 13.15
C VAL A 366 11.90 11.32 11.89
N THR A 367 12.52 10.61 10.94
CA THR A 367 12.89 11.18 9.62
C THR A 367 11.66 11.24 8.74
N VAL A 368 11.28 12.42 8.30
CA VAL A 368 10.28 12.68 7.27
C VAL A 368 10.99 12.76 5.93
N PHE A 369 10.77 11.78 5.07
CA PHE A 369 11.48 11.62 3.79
C PHE A 369 10.55 11.63 2.57
N ARG A 370 9.24 11.75 2.80
CA ARG A 370 8.23 11.71 1.76
C ARG A 370 7.15 12.76 2.00
N ASP A 371 6.61 13.32 0.93
CA ASP A 371 5.43 14.19 0.98
C ASP A 371 4.13 13.36 1.02
N ASN A 372 2.99 14.02 1.15
CA ASN A 372 1.69 13.37 1.28
C ASN A 372 1.08 12.95 -0.08
N GLY A 373 -0.14 12.41 -0.04
CA GLY A 373 -0.86 11.93 -1.25
C GLY A 373 -1.19 13.02 -2.27
N LYS A 374 -1.22 14.31 -1.88
CA LYS A 374 -1.47 15.42 -2.84
C LYS A 374 -0.35 15.53 -3.88
N THR A 375 0.84 15.08 -3.55
CA THR A 375 2.03 15.09 -4.42
C THR A 375 2.37 13.70 -4.97
N GLY A 376 1.46 12.71 -4.88
CA GLY A 376 1.76 11.34 -5.27
C GLY A 376 2.76 10.65 -4.33
N PHE A 377 2.86 11.08 -3.08
CA PHE A 377 3.84 10.59 -2.11
C PHE A 377 5.29 10.78 -2.58
N ALA A 378 5.60 11.93 -3.18
CA ALA A 378 6.94 12.24 -3.68
C ALA A 378 8.02 12.09 -2.61
N LEU A 379 9.18 11.54 -2.97
CA LEU A 379 10.36 11.53 -2.12
C LEU A 379 10.94 12.94 -2.03
N ARG A 380 11.44 13.31 -0.87
CA ARG A 380 11.98 14.66 -0.64
C ARG A 380 13.45 14.75 -1.06
N GLU A 381 13.81 15.87 -1.66
CA GLU A 381 15.24 16.18 -1.92
C GLU A 381 16.04 16.35 -0.61
N THR A 382 15.39 16.87 0.41
CA THR A 382 15.96 17.07 1.74
C THR A 382 14.98 16.56 2.79
N PRO A 383 15.28 15.44 3.45
CA PRO A 383 14.49 14.97 4.59
C PRO A 383 14.67 15.89 5.80
N PHE A 384 13.76 15.83 6.75
CA PHE A 384 13.88 16.55 8.00
C PHE A 384 13.48 15.68 9.20
N LEU A 385 13.89 16.08 10.38
CA LEU A 385 13.53 15.40 11.62
C LEU A 385 12.35 16.09 12.30
N THR A 386 11.48 15.31 12.90
CA THR A 386 10.45 15.77 13.84
C THR A 386 10.23 14.73 14.92
N SER A 387 9.62 15.14 16.04
CA SER A 387 9.21 14.23 17.10
C SER A 387 7.72 13.96 17.00
N ILE A 388 7.31 12.70 17.25
CA ILE A 388 5.90 12.29 17.15
C ILE A 388 5.46 11.69 18.48
N ILE A 389 4.30 12.14 18.99
CA ILE A 389 3.62 11.62 20.17
C ILE A 389 2.41 10.83 19.68
N SER A 390 2.40 9.51 19.89
CA SER A 390 1.28 8.64 19.53
C SER A 390 0.40 8.39 20.73
N VAL A 391 -0.84 8.85 20.71
CA VAL A 391 -1.87 8.62 21.73
C VAL A 391 -3.17 8.29 21.01
N ALA A 392 -3.93 7.32 21.53
CA ALA A 392 -5.22 6.93 20.98
C ALA A 392 -6.37 7.64 21.69
N ALA A 393 -7.32 8.18 20.93
CA ALA A 393 -8.58 8.72 21.46
C ALA A 393 -9.55 7.60 21.88
N LEU A 394 -10.63 7.94 22.60
CA LEU A 394 -11.78 7.06 22.75
C LEU A 394 -12.42 6.79 21.38
N ASN A 395 -12.96 5.58 21.21
CA ASN A 395 -13.59 5.16 19.97
C ASN A 395 -15.10 4.98 20.18
N PHE A 396 -15.90 5.90 19.65
CA PHE A 396 -17.38 5.86 19.75
C PHE A 396 -18.03 5.24 18.51
N ARG A 397 -17.27 4.57 17.65
CA ARG A 397 -17.79 3.92 16.43
C ARG A 397 -18.64 2.70 16.80
N PRO A 398 -19.97 2.69 16.56
CA PRO A 398 -20.84 1.56 16.83
C PRO A 398 -20.43 0.31 16.02
N GLY A 399 -20.57 -0.87 16.62
CA GLY A 399 -20.26 -2.15 15.95
C GLY A 399 -18.76 -2.43 15.76
N HIS A 400 -17.87 -1.54 16.16
CA HIS A 400 -16.43 -1.83 16.18
C HIS A 400 -16.08 -2.64 17.44
N LYS A 401 -15.24 -3.70 17.26
CA LYS A 401 -14.88 -4.61 18.36
C LYS A 401 -14.14 -3.95 19.53
N THR A 402 -13.48 -2.83 19.25
CA THR A 402 -12.69 -2.07 20.22
C THR A 402 -13.30 -0.68 20.45
N ASN A 403 -14.61 -0.59 20.53
CA ASN A 403 -15.29 0.65 20.89
C ASN A 403 -15.27 0.88 22.38
N ASN A 404 -15.52 2.13 22.77
CA ASN A 404 -15.58 2.61 24.15
C ASN A 404 -16.94 3.26 24.42
N LEU A 405 -18.02 2.59 24.01
CA LEU A 405 -19.38 3.14 24.08
C LEU A 405 -19.88 3.34 25.51
N GLU A 406 -19.28 2.70 26.51
CA GLU A 406 -19.52 2.91 27.93
C GLU A 406 -19.21 4.35 28.39
N TYR A 407 -18.31 5.05 27.67
CA TYR A 407 -17.97 6.45 27.92
C TYR A 407 -18.79 7.45 27.09
N ARG A 408 -19.73 6.95 26.26
CA ARG A 408 -20.60 7.77 25.42
C ARG A 408 -21.92 8.04 26.12
N SER A 409 -22.29 9.31 26.27
CA SER A 409 -23.59 9.71 26.79
C SER A 409 -24.74 9.52 25.78
N ALA A 410 -25.97 9.55 26.25
CA ALA A 410 -27.16 9.31 25.42
C ALA A 410 -27.34 10.34 24.29
N ASP A 411 -26.90 11.58 24.51
CA ASP A 411 -26.87 12.65 23.50
C ASP A 411 -25.71 12.53 22.50
N GLY A 412 -24.91 11.46 22.61
CA GLY A 412 -23.74 11.21 21.77
C GLY A 412 -22.48 11.98 22.14
N GLY A 413 -22.49 12.67 23.28
CA GLY A 413 -21.31 13.28 23.89
C GLY A 413 -20.52 12.30 24.76
N PHE A 414 -19.98 12.80 25.88
CA PHE A 414 -19.19 12.00 26.81
C PHE A 414 -19.90 11.88 28.17
N THR A 415 -19.79 10.71 28.81
CA THR A 415 -20.09 10.61 30.24
C THR A 415 -19.07 11.42 31.07
N PRO A 416 -19.31 11.71 32.35
CA PRO A 416 -18.32 12.35 33.22
C PRO A 416 -16.98 11.61 33.23
N GLU A 417 -17.01 10.27 33.29
CA GLU A 417 -15.85 9.39 33.23
C GLU A 417 -15.15 9.49 31.87
N GLY A 418 -15.91 9.49 30.77
CA GLY A 418 -15.38 9.63 29.42
C GLY A 418 -14.70 10.99 29.21
N LYS A 419 -15.25 12.08 29.78
CA LYS A 419 -14.60 13.39 29.79
C LYS A 419 -13.27 13.32 30.54
N GLN A 420 -13.23 12.67 31.72
CA GLN A 420 -12.01 12.52 32.50
C GLN A 420 -10.94 11.75 31.73
N VAL A 421 -11.30 10.63 31.09
CA VAL A 421 -10.39 9.87 30.23
C VAL A 421 -9.78 10.75 29.14
N MET A 422 -10.60 11.54 28.45
CA MET A 422 -10.10 12.45 27.41
C MET A 422 -9.16 13.52 27.97
N PHE A 423 -9.44 14.05 29.17
CA PHE A 423 -8.55 14.99 29.85
C PHE A 423 -7.22 14.36 30.18
N ASP A 424 -7.21 13.15 30.74
CA ASP A 424 -5.99 12.42 31.06
C ASP A 424 -5.12 12.17 29.80
N LYS A 425 -5.75 11.84 28.68
CA LYS A 425 -5.07 11.70 27.39
C LYS A 425 -4.47 13.00 26.89
N ILE A 426 -5.19 14.11 26.97
CA ILE A 426 -4.70 15.43 26.55
C ILE A 426 -3.55 15.89 27.47
N ARG A 427 -3.68 15.71 28.79
CA ARG A 427 -2.58 15.98 29.72
C ARG A 427 -1.36 15.12 29.43
N THR A 428 -1.56 13.84 29.09
CA THR A 428 -0.48 12.93 28.68
C THR A 428 0.27 13.47 27.45
N ILE A 429 -0.45 13.93 26.42
CA ILE A 429 0.16 14.53 25.23
C ILE A 429 1.02 15.74 25.62
N TYR A 430 0.49 16.67 26.41
CA TYR A 430 1.19 17.90 26.81
C TYR A 430 2.39 17.61 27.72
N ARG A 431 2.24 16.70 28.69
CA ARG A 431 3.31 16.30 29.58
C ARG A 431 4.46 15.61 28.85
N ILE A 432 4.16 14.68 27.93
CA ILE A 432 5.19 14.03 27.11
C ILE A 432 5.97 15.09 26.31
N ALA A 433 5.29 16.06 25.71
CA ALA A 433 5.94 17.13 24.98
C ALA A 433 6.89 17.95 25.88
N LEU A 434 6.43 18.37 27.02
CA LEU A 434 7.22 19.18 27.98
C LEU A 434 8.42 18.40 28.56
N LEU A 435 8.23 17.12 28.90
CA LEU A 435 9.30 16.24 29.39
C LEU A 435 10.41 16.02 28.39
N ASN A 436 10.09 16.18 27.09
CA ASN A 436 11.05 16.06 26.02
C ASN A 436 11.43 17.41 25.40
N SER A 437 11.24 18.50 26.12
CA SER A 437 11.70 19.87 25.83
C SER A 437 11.09 20.47 24.56
N HIS A 438 9.90 20.04 24.18
CA HIS A 438 9.17 20.67 23.09
C HIS A 438 8.56 21.99 23.55
N ASP A 439 8.66 22.99 22.68
CA ASP A 439 8.10 24.33 22.90
C ASP A 439 6.81 24.56 22.10
N SER A 440 6.52 23.65 21.16
CA SER A 440 5.39 23.78 20.25
C SER A 440 4.73 22.41 20.00
N LEU A 441 3.44 22.44 19.68
CA LEU A 441 2.64 21.25 19.37
C LEU A 441 1.93 21.42 18.03
N VAL A 442 1.92 20.35 17.23
CA VAL A 442 1.05 20.20 16.06
C VAL A 442 0.05 19.10 16.38
N LEU A 443 -1.18 19.50 16.61
CA LEU A 443 -2.30 18.65 17.00
C LEU A 443 -3.26 18.43 15.83
N GLY A 444 -4.34 17.66 16.03
CA GLY A 444 -5.37 17.40 15.05
C GLY A 444 -6.73 17.18 15.70
N ALA A 445 -7.74 16.84 14.88
CA ALA A 445 -9.10 16.50 15.35
C ALA A 445 -9.11 15.13 16.02
N PHE A 446 -8.62 15.05 17.25
CA PHE A 446 -8.35 13.84 18.02
C PHE A 446 -9.60 12.99 18.22
N GLY A 447 -9.70 11.87 17.48
CA GLY A 447 -10.82 10.96 17.51
C GLY A 447 -12.06 11.42 16.73
N CYS A 448 -12.05 12.59 16.09
CA CYS A 448 -13.25 13.14 15.43
C CYS A 448 -13.57 12.44 14.11
N GLY A 449 -12.60 11.86 13.42
CA GLY A 449 -12.79 11.15 12.15
C GLY A 449 -13.44 9.77 12.33
N VAL A 450 -12.66 8.69 12.18
CA VAL A 450 -13.15 7.30 12.22
C VAL A 450 -13.76 6.92 13.56
N PHE A 451 -13.29 7.50 14.68
CA PHE A 451 -13.79 7.20 16.02
C PHE A 451 -15.06 7.98 16.41
N GLN A 452 -15.49 8.92 15.58
CA GLN A 452 -16.79 9.59 15.68
C GLN A 452 -17.00 10.44 16.97
N LEU A 453 -15.93 10.98 17.55
CA LEU A 453 -16.07 11.97 18.62
C LEU A 453 -16.57 13.30 18.05
N LYS A 454 -17.31 14.07 18.86
CA LYS A 454 -17.83 15.39 18.47
C LYS A 454 -16.69 16.42 18.47
N PRO A 455 -16.37 17.07 17.33
CA PRO A 455 -15.24 18.00 17.22
C PRO A 455 -15.34 19.20 18.17
N GLU A 456 -16.55 19.72 18.38
CA GLU A 456 -16.79 20.85 19.26
C GLU A 456 -16.43 20.55 20.73
N LEU A 457 -16.72 19.30 21.18
CA LEU A 457 -16.38 18.87 22.53
C LEU A 457 -14.87 18.61 22.66
N VAL A 458 -14.27 17.96 21.67
CA VAL A 458 -12.84 17.67 21.68
C VAL A 458 -12.01 18.97 21.64
N ALA A 459 -12.40 19.93 20.81
CA ALA A 459 -11.77 21.24 20.75
C ALA A 459 -11.87 21.98 22.10
N ALA A 460 -13.05 21.93 22.75
CA ALA A 460 -13.25 22.52 24.08
C ALA A 460 -12.37 21.84 25.14
N PHE A 461 -12.20 20.50 25.09
CA PHE A 461 -11.35 19.76 26.03
C PHE A 461 -9.88 20.16 25.90
N PHE A 462 -9.37 20.29 24.67
CA PHE A 462 -8.01 20.77 24.44
C PHE A 462 -7.81 22.18 25.02
N LYS A 463 -8.80 23.07 24.81
CA LYS A 463 -8.73 24.45 25.37
C LYS A 463 -8.76 24.47 26.89
N GLU A 464 -9.67 23.66 27.49
CA GLU A 464 -9.82 23.58 28.95
C GLU A 464 -8.53 23.08 29.60
N VAL A 465 -7.94 21.99 29.09
CA VAL A 465 -6.67 21.45 29.63
C VAL A 465 -5.51 22.42 29.39
N LEU A 466 -5.44 23.09 28.24
CA LEU A 466 -4.37 24.04 27.94
C LEU A 466 -4.37 25.26 28.88
N GLN A 467 -5.52 25.58 29.46
CA GLN A 467 -5.67 26.67 30.43
C GLN A 467 -5.30 26.28 31.87
N GLU A 468 -5.06 24.99 32.14
CA GLU A 468 -4.61 24.54 33.45
C GLU A 468 -3.28 25.20 33.86
N ASN A 469 -3.12 25.50 35.14
CA ASN A 469 -1.91 26.16 35.66
C ASN A 469 -0.62 25.41 35.29
N GLU A 470 -0.72 24.08 35.17
CA GLU A 470 0.38 23.20 34.77
C GLU A 470 0.95 23.54 33.38
N PHE A 471 0.13 24.02 32.46
CA PHE A 471 0.54 24.22 31.05
C PHE A 471 0.70 25.70 30.68
N ARG A 472 0.25 26.60 31.54
CA ARG A 472 0.26 28.04 31.26
C ARG A 472 1.69 28.58 31.09
N GLY A 473 1.94 29.25 29.95
CA GLY A 473 3.23 29.84 29.61
C GLY A 473 4.34 28.83 29.28
N LYS A 474 4.02 27.55 29.13
CA LYS A 474 5.02 26.52 28.83
C LYS A 474 5.19 26.21 27.35
N PHE A 475 4.20 26.53 26.52
CA PHE A 475 4.27 26.38 25.06
C PHE A 475 4.35 27.75 24.40
N HIS A 476 5.16 27.82 23.30
CA HIS A 476 5.20 28.94 22.39
C HIS A 476 4.00 28.88 21.42
N SER A 477 3.78 27.69 20.78
CA SER A 477 2.72 27.52 19.81
C SER A 477 1.97 26.19 20.00
N VAL A 478 0.64 26.24 19.84
CA VAL A 478 -0.22 25.04 19.73
C VAL A 478 -1.08 25.18 18.49
N VAL A 479 -0.79 24.38 17.46
CA VAL A 479 -1.41 24.49 16.15
C VAL A 479 -2.21 23.22 15.85
N PHE A 480 -3.46 23.39 15.44
CA PHE A 480 -4.30 22.30 14.97
C PHE A 480 -4.22 22.20 13.45
N ALA A 481 -3.54 21.17 12.95
CA ALA A 481 -3.45 20.85 11.53
C ALA A 481 -4.62 19.93 11.12
N LEU A 482 -5.55 20.44 10.36
CA LEU A 482 -6.82 19.80 10.04
C LEU A 482 -7.05 19.85 8.54
N LEU A 483 -6.99 18.71 7.86
CA LEU A 483 -7.29 18.64 6.44
C LEU A 483 -8.80 18.49 6.23
N GLU A 484 -9.44 19.51 5.67
CA GLU A 484 -10.79 19.39 5.12
C GLU A 484 -10.74 18.68 3.77
N GLY A 485 -11.31 17.49 3.70
CA GLY A 485 -11.31 16.69 2.49
C GLY A 485 -12.65 16.05 2.18
N LYS A 486 -12.97 15.90 0.89
CA LYS A 486 -14.17 15.23 0.34
C LYS A 486 -14.28 13.72 0.69
N GLY A 487 -13.61 13.25 1.72
CA GLY A 487 -13.42 11.83 2.03
C GLY A 487 -13.76 11.35 3.43
N SER A 488 -14.24 12.19 4.35
CA SER A 488 -14.63 11.74 5.67
C SER A 488 -15.86 10.82 5.59
N ALA A 489 -15.90 9.78 6.44
CA ALA A 489 -17.05 8.88 6.58
C ALA A 489 -18.35 9.63 7.01
N ARG A 490 -18.28 10.91 7.26
CA ARG A 490 -19.35 11.84 7.65
C ARG A 490 -19.99 12.61 6.47
N LYS A 491 -20.10 12.04 5.29
CA LYS A 491 -20.85 12.66 4.17
C LYS A 491 -22.32 13.02 4.47
N LYS A 492 -22.78 12.89 5.71
CA LYS A 492 -24.18 13.18 6.11
C LYS A 492 -24.34 14.13 7.30
N VAL A 493 -23.26 14.57 7.93
CA VAL A 493 -23.33 15.69 8.90
C VAL A 493 -22.71 16.88 8.21
N GLU A 494 -23.50 17.39 7.30
CA GLU A 494 -23.17 18.51 6.44
C GLU A 494 -23.18 19.77 7.25
N GLU A 495 -22.28 20.58 6.91
CA GLU A 495 -22.18 22.01 6.97
C GLU A 495 -21.01 22.56 7.81
N GLU A 496 -20.48 21.80 8.79
CA GLU A 496 -19.31 22.22 9.55
C GLU A 496 -18.36 21.03 9.73
N GLY A 497 -17.39 20.87 8.83
CA GLY A 497 -16.34 19.84 8.95
C GLY A 497 -15.58 19.95 10.28
N ASP A 498 -14.68 19.01 10.55
CA ASP A 498 -13.89 18.98 11.79
C ASP A 498 -13.07 20.28 12.01
N TYR A 499 -12.85 21.09 10.97
CA TYR A 499 -12.08 22.34 11.01
C TYR A 499 -12.82 23.48 11.75
N ALA A 500 -14.10 23.69 11.46
CA ALA A 500 -14.84 24.86 11.95
C ALA A 500 -14.89 24.98 13.49
N PRO A 501 -15.19 23.91 14.27
CA PRO A 501 -15.21 24.01 15.72
C PRO A 501 -13.85 24.37 16.35
N PHE A 502 -12.76 23.85 15.79
CA PHE A 502 -11.42 24.20 16.25
C PHE A 502 -11.07 25.64 15.87
N TYR A 503 -11.38 26.05 14.63
CA TYR A 503 -11.15 27.42 14.18
C TYR A 503 -11.88 28.46 15.04
N GLN A 504 -13.12 28.19 15.43
CA GLN A 504 -13.90 29.09 16.31
C GLN A 504 -13.24 29.28 17.67
N LEU A 505 -12.57 28.28 18.20
CA LEU A 505 -11.94 28.32 19.53
C LEU A 505 -10.49 28.82 19.53
N PHE A 506 -9.75 28.57 18.47
CA PHE A 506 -8.29 28.80 18.43
C PHE A 506 -7.87 29.83 17.37
N GLY A 507 -8.77 30.22 16.45
CA GLY A 507 -8.47 31.15 15.37
C GLY A 507 -7.64 30.51 14.24
N ARG A 508 -7.18 31.36 13.33
CA ARG A 508 -6.28 30.99 12.23
C ARG A 508 -4.84 30.98 12.71
N PHE A 509 -4.07 30.00 12.30
CA PHE A 509 -2.61 30.03 12.45
C PHE A 509 -2.00 30.82 11.28
N GLU A 510 -1.17 31.83 11.59
CA GLU A 510 -0.48 32.70 10.64
C GLU A 510 0.99 32.28 10.41
#